data_adb334bc4adb7faf098807612e93d3b0
#
_entry.id   adb334bc4adb7faf098807612e93d3b0
#
_cell.length_a   1.000
_cell.length_b   1.000
_cell.length_c   1.000
_cell.angle_alpha   90.00
_cell.angle_beta   90.00
_cell.angle_gamma   90.00
#
_symmetry.space_group_name_H-M   'P 1'
#
loop_
_entity.id
_entity.type
_entity.pdbx_description
1 polymer ?
#
loop_
_entity_poly.entity_id
_entity_poly.type
_entity_poly.pdbx_seq_one_letter_code
_entity_poly.pdbx_strand_id
1 'polypeptide(L)'
;MKRMIFYLLLAFALAAPALAQSPAARVGDMTNHGGIITGPGVSTVRIGAKTAAVLGDQTTCPLFNGFEPHLGGPIVTASATVFIGGKRVARVGDINAENQSSATIATGSADVFIGP
;
A
#
# COMPACT_ATOMS: atom_id res chain seq x y z
N MET A 1 42.63 2.53 13.56
CA MET A 1 42.34 1.75 12.36
C MET A 1 41.29 0.66 12.59
N LYS A 2 41.38 -0.13 13.64
CA LYS A 2 40.40 -1.19 13.96
C LYS A 2 38.98 -0.60 14.15
N ARG A 3 38.88 0.57 14.76
CA ARG A 3 37.58 1.20 14.99
C ARG A 3 36.89 1.64 13.71
N MET A 4 37.64 2.09 12.72
CA MET A 4 37.06 2.53 11.44
C MET A 4 36.44 1.36 10.66
N ILE A 5 37.09 0.19 10.67
CA ILE A 5 36.58 -1.01 10.03
C ILE A 5 35.27 -1.45 10.69
N PHE A 6 35.21 -1.39 12.03
CA PHE A 6 34.02 -1.76 12.79
C PHE A 6 32.82 -0.86 12.47
N TYR A 7 33.02 0.45 12.40
CA TYR A 7 31.95 1.39 12.07
C TYR A 7 31.44 1.18 10.65
N LEU A 8 32.31 0.86 9.73
CA LEU A 8 31.93 0.63 8.34
C LEU A 8 31.00 -0.59 8.20
N LEU A 9 31.28 -1.68 8.91
CA LEU A 9 30.44 -2.86 8.93
C LEU A 9 29.06 -2.56 9.54
N LEU A 10 29.01 -1.77 10.60
CA LEU A 10 27.77 -1.41 11.26
C LEU A 10 26.88 -0.57 10.33
N ALA A 11 27.46 0.40 9.63
CA ALA A 11 26.73 1.23 8.69
C ALA A 11 26.14 0.39 7.54
N PHE A 12 26.88 -0.59 7.04
CA PHE A 12 26.39 -1.47 5.99
C PHE A 12 25.21 -2.33 6.45
N ALA A 13 25.27 -2.87 7.67
CA ALA A 13 24.19 -3.68 8.22
C ALA A 13 22.90 -2.85 8.42
N LEU A 14 23.01 -1.58 8.79
CA LEU A 14 21.85 -0.71 9.00
C LEU A 14 21.18 -0.27 7.70
N ALA A 15 21.89 -0.30 6.57
CA ALA A 15 21.32 0.11 5.29
C ALA A 15 20.42 -0.97 4.67
N ALA A 16 20.64 -2.26 4.98
CA ALA A 16 19.94 -3.36 4.33
C ALA A 16 18.41 -3.37 4.55
N PRO A 17 17.85 -3.10 5.74
CA PRO A 17 16.40 -3.16 5.96
C PRO A 17 15.58 -2.12 5.22
N ALA A 18 16.18 -1.04 4.74
CA ALA A 18 15.47 0.05 4.08
C ALA A 18 14.92 -0.30 2.70
N LEU A 19 15.30 -1.45 2.12
CA LEU A 19 15.00 -1.81 0.74
C LEU A 19 13.60 -2.36 0.51
N ALA A 20 12.83 -2.66 1.58
CA ALA A 20 11.54 -3.34 1.47
C ALA A 20 10.34 -2.43 1.76
N GLN A 21 10.48 -1.11 1.56
CA GLN A 21 9.43 -0.16 1.87
C GLN A 21 8.68 0.29 0.62
N SER A 22 7.37 0.51 0.77
CA SER A 22 6.51 1.01 -0.30
C SER A 22 5.67 2.18 0.21
N PRO A 23 5.31 3.12 -0.67
CA PRO A 23 4.45 4.23 -0.27
C PRO A 23 3.14 3.75 0.34
N ALA A 24 2.74 4.38 1.44
CA ALA A 24 1.47 4.07 2.09
C ALA A 24 0.29 4.46 1.18
N ALA A 25 -0.71 3.58 1.09
CA ALA A 25 -1.92 3.85 0.34
C ALA A 25 -2.95 4.57 1.21
N ARG A 26 -3.81 5.36 0.57
CA ARG A 26 -4.82 6.17 1.24
C ARG A 26 -6.13 6.08 0.48
N VAL A 27 -7.23 6.34 1.18
CA VAL A 27 -8.53 6.47 0.52
C VAL A 27 -8.45 7.60 -0.51
N GLY A 28 -8.88 7.32 -1.73
CA GLY A 28 -8.76 8.22 -2.86
C GLY A 28 -7.56 7.95 -3.77
N ASP A 29 -6.61 7.12 -3.35
CA ASP A 29 -5.49 6.71 -4.22
C ASP A 29 -6.00 5.81 -5.35
N MET A 30 -5.25 5.81 -6.45
CA MET A 30 -5.67 5.16 -7.70
C MET A 30 -5.08 3.76 -7.85
N THR A 31 -5.83 2.93 -8.57
CA THR A 31 -5.34 1.63 -9.04
C THR A 31 -4.80 1.76 -10.47
N ASN A 32 -4.06 0.74 -10.92
CA ASN A 32 -3.54 0.70 -12.28
C ASN A 32 -4.64 0.51 -13.34
N HIS A 33 -5.87 0.22 -12.94
CA HIS A 33 -7.03 0.16 -13.83
C HIS A 33 -7.79 1.47 -13.91
N GLY A 34 -7.30 2.54 -13.26
CA GLY A 34 -7.97 3.83 -13.23
C GLY A 34 -9.09 3.95 -12.21
N GLY A 35 -9.24 2.95 -11.35
CA GLY A 35 -10.17 3.02 -10.22
C GLY A 35 -9.56 3.75 -9.03
N ILE A 36 -10.33 3.88 -7.96
CA ILE A 36 -9.89 4.51 -6.72
C ILE A 36 -10.24 3.65 -5.51
N ILE A 37 -9.46 3.84 -4.44
CA ILE A 37 -9.77 3.25 -3.13
C ILE A 37 -10.88 4.09 -2.50
N THR A 38 -12.04 3.47 -2.25
CA THR A 38 -13.18 4.17 -1.64
C THR A 38 -13.22 4.01 -0.13
N GLY A 39 -12.52 3.05 0.41
CA GLY A 39 -12.39 2.87 1.84
C GLY A 39 -13.36 1.87 2.45
N PRO A 40 -13.69 2.09 3.70
CA PRO A 40 -13.66 3.34 4.49
C PRO A 40 -12.31 3.75 5.06
N GLY A 41 -11.31 2.89 5.10
CA GLY A 41 -10.05 3.18 5.76
C GLY A 41 -10.18 3.26 7.27
N VAL A 42 -9.16 3.81 7.92
CA VAL A 42 -9.18 4.09 9.37
C VAL A 42 -9.26 5.60 9.56
N SER A 43 -10.43 6.08 9.89
CA SER A 43 -10.75 7.51 9.90
C SER A 43 -9.95 8.33 10.91
N THR A 44 -9.40 7.68 11.94
CA THR A 44 -8.60 8.36 12.96
C THR A 44 -7.13 8.53 12.57
N VAL A 45 -6.70 7.92 11.48
CA VAL A 45 -5.30 8.00 11.01
C VAL A 45 -5.28 8.62 9.62
N ARG A 46 -4.55 9.71 9.49
CA ARG A 46 -4.40 10.40 8.22
C ARG A 46 -2.97 10.40 7.76
N ILE A 47 -2.80 10.21 6.47
CA ILE A 47 -1.51 10.23 5.81
C ILE A 47 -1.58 11.29 4.72
N GLY A 48 -0.93 12.44 4.95
CA GLY A 48 -0.99 13.55 4.01
C GLY A 48 -2.41 14.08 3.81
N ALA A 49 -3.17 14.25 4.91
CA ALA A 49 -4.56 14.73 4.93
C ALA A 49 -5.58 13.77 4.30
N LYS A 50 -5.19 12.55 3.97
CA LYS A 50 -6.11 11.51 3.48
C LYS A 50 -6.16 10.36 4.47
N THR A 51 -7.32 9.71 4.55
CA THR A 51 -7.53 8.57 5.45
C THR A 51 -6.66 7.39 5.03
N ALA A 52 -5.98 6.77 5.98
CA ALA A 52 -5.14 5.59 5.72
C ALA A 52 -5.99 4.44 5.18
N ALA A 53 -5.51 3.80 4.12
CA ALA A 53 -6.16 2.61 3.55
C ALA A 53 -5.60 1.35 4.18
N VAL A 54 -6.44 0.36 4.36
CA VAL A 54 -6.10 -0.89 5.03
C VAL A 54 -6.65 -2.09 4.26
N LEU A 55 -6.19 -3.28 4.64
CA LEU A 55 -6.67 -4.53 4.09
C LEU A 55 -8.20 -4.61 4.21
N GLY A 56 -8.86 -5.02 3.14
CA GLY A 56 -10.31 -5.15 3.10
C GLY A 56 -11.05 -3.91 2.62
N ASP A 57 -10.36 -2.79 2.47
CA ASP A 57 -10.98 -1.58 1.93
C ASP A 57 -11.43 -1.81 0.49
N GLN A 58 -12.54 -1.17 0.12
CA GLN A 58 -13.13 -1.33 -1.19
C GLN A 58 -12.48 -0.41 -2.21
N THR A 59 -12.50 -0.85 -3.46
CA THR A 59 -12.03 -0.07 -4.62
C THR A 59 -13.08 -0.05 -5.71
N THR A 60 -12.95 0.90 -6.63
CA THR A 60 -13.76 0.93 -7.84
C THR A 60 -12.90 0.51 -9.04
N CYS A 61 -13.55 0.16 -10.14
CA CYS A 61 -12.87 -0.09 -11.39
C CYS A 61 -13.78 0.30 -12.55
N PRO A 62 -13.34 1.19 -13.46
CA PRO A 62 -14.14 1.61 -14.61
C PRO A 62 -14.03 0.68 -15.81
N LEU A 63 -13.20 -0.36 -15.75
CA LEU A 63 -12.93 -1.23 -16.89
C LEU A 63 -13.98 -2.32 -17.04
N PHE A 64 -14.00 -2.90 -18.24
CA PHE A 64 -14.87 -4.00 -18.61
C PHE A 64 -14.04 -5.15 -19.20
N ASN A 65 -14.53 -6.37 -19.00
CA ASN A 65 -14.03 -7.56 -19.68
C ASN A 65 -15.13 -8.01 -20.66
N GLY A 66 -15.07 -7.48 -21.87
CA GLY A 66 -16.19 -7.61 -22.81
C GLY A 66 -17.38 -6.78 -22.35
N PHE A 67 -18.50 -7.43 -22.07
CA PHE A 67 -19.70 -6.76 -21.55
C PHE A 67 -19.79 -6.78 -20.02
N GLU A 68 -18.87 -7.47 -19.36
CA GLU A 68 -18.89 -7.57 -17.90
C GLU A 68 -17.98 -6.53 -17.28
N PRO A 69 -18.49 -5.71 -16.32
CA PRO A 69 -17.65 -4.75 -15.63
C PRO A 69 -16.75 -5.44 -14.62
N HIS A 70 -15.55 -4.88 -14.41
CA HIS A 70 -14.64 -5.36 -13.35
C HIS A 70 -15.19 -5.09 -11.96
N LEU A 71 -15.96 -4.04 -11.77
CA LEU A 71 -16.68 -3.65 -10.56
C LEU A 71 -15.81 -3.29 -9.34
N GLY A 72 -14.52 -3.42 -9.42
CA GLY A 72 -13.68 -3.22 -8.24
C GLY A 72 -13.93 -4.30 -7.17
N GLY A 73 -13.36 -4.11 -6.00
CA GLY A 73 -13.49 -5.05 -4.90
C GLY A 73 -12.51 -4.75 -3.78
N PRO A 74 -12.36 -5.67 -2.83
CA PRO A 74 -11.53 -5.42 -1.66
C PRO A 74 -10.03 -5.51 -1.95
N ILE A 75 -9.26 -4.76 -1.17
CA ILE A 75 -7.80 -4.91 -1.11
C ILE A 75 -7.51 -6.23 -0.40
N VAL A 76 -6.76 -7.12 -1.05
CA VAL A 76 -6.53 -8.48 -0.56
C VAL A 76 -5.09 -8.73 -0.10
N THR A 77 -4.16 -7.82 -0.38
CA THR A 77 -2.81 -7.86 0.18
C THR A 77 -2.47 -6.54 0.86
N ALA A 78 -1.61 -6.60 1.87
CA ALA A 78 -1.21 -5.44 2.65
C ALA A 78 0.05 -5.77 3.43
N SER A 79 0.58 -4.79 4.19
CA SER A 79 1.75 -5.01 5.02
C SER A 79 1.54 -6.16 6.01
N ALA A 80 2.54 -7.02 6.15
CA ALA A 80 2.50 -8.10 7.14
C ALA A 80 2.87 -7.62 8.54
N THR A 81 3.50 -6.45 8.66
CA THR A 81 4.12 -6.01 9.92
C THR A 81 3.56 -4.71 10.47
N VAL A 82 2.88 -3.91 9.65
CA VAL A 82 2.37 -2.61 10.08
C VAL A 82 0.85 -2.64 10.12
N PHE A 83 0.29 -2.25 11.27
CA PHE A 83 -1.15 -2.27 11.53
C PHE A 83 -1.61 -0.88 11.93
N ILE A 84 -2.80 -0.51 11.46
CA ILE A 84 -3.50 0.71 11.84
C ILE A 84 -4.94 0.30 12.19
N GLY A 85 -5.37 0.64 13.40
CA GLY A 85 -6.71 0.26 13.85
C GLY A 85 -6.94 -1.25 13.86
N GLY A 86 -5.88 -2.03 14.11
CA GLY A 86 -5.96 -3.48 14.12
C GLY A 86 -5.98 -4.14 12.76
N LYS A 87 -5.82 -3.36 11.67
CA LYS A 87 -5.82 -3.86 10.30
C LYS A 87 -4.49 -3.58 9.61
N ARG A 88 -4.09 -4.45 8.71
CA ARG A 88 -2.85 -4.29 7.96
C ARG A 88 -2.94 -3.12 7.00
N VAL A 89 -1.88 -2.30 6.96
CA VAL A 89 -1.85 -1.10 6.13
C VAL A 89 -1.61 -1.46 4.68
N ALA A 90 -2.41 -0.89 3.79
CA ALA A 90 -2.24 -1.06 2.35
C ALA A 90 -1.13 -0.17 1.81
N ARG A 91 -0.50 -0.60 0.72
CA ARG A 91 0.66 0.06 0.12
C ARG A 91 0.53 0.08 -1.39
N VAL A 92 1.28 0.95 -2.04
CA VAL A 92 1.47 0.88 -3.49
C VAL A 92 2.02 -0.50 -3.86
N GLY A 93 1.43 -1.13 -4.87
CA GLY A 93 1.76 -2.48 -5.30
C GLY A 93 0.89 -3.56 -4.68
N ASP A 94 0.12 -3.26 -3.64
CA ASP A 94 -0.83 -4.22 -3.10
C ASP A 94 -1.98 -4.46 -4.07
N ILE A 95 -2.59 -5.63 -3.96
CA ILE A 95 -3.56 -6.14 -4.93
C ILE A 95 -4.97 -5.94 -4.38
N ASN A 96 -5.86 -5.48 -5.26
CA ASN A 96 -7.31 -5.54 -5.02
C ASN A 96 -7.95 -6.53 -5.98
N ALA A 97 -8.86 -7.35 -5.45
CA ALA A 97 -9.60 -8.31 -6.25
C ALA A 97 -10.74 -7.61 -6.97
N GLU A 98 -10.96 -7.99 -8.22
CA GLU A 98 -12.05 -7.47 -9.03
C GLU A 98 -12.81 -8.62 -9.66
N ASN A 99 -13.98 -8.32 -10.23
CA ASN A 99 -14.74 -9.34 -10.93
C ASN A 99 -13.94 -9.88 -12.13
N GLN A 100 -13.54 -11.14 -12.07
CA GLN A 100 -12.75 -11.84 -13.10
C GLN A 100 -11.37 -11.25 -13.35
N SER A 101 -10.84 -10.41 -12.45
CA SER A 101 -9.57 -9.73 -12.63
C SER A 101 -8.97 -9.32 -11.29
N SER A 102 -7.83 -8.67 -11.35
CA SER A 102 -7.22 -8.00 -10.21
C SER A 102 -6.52 -6.74 -10.68
N ALA A 103 -6.37 -5.77 -9.78
CA ALA A 103 -5.62 -4.56 -10.03
C ALA A 103 -4.59 -4.36 -8.93
N THR A 104 -3.71 -3.40 -9.11
CA THR A 104 -2.74 -3.02 -8.09
C THR A 104 -2.90 -1.54 -7.73
N ILE A 105 -2.61 -1.21 -6.49
CA ILE A 105 -2.59 0.17 -6.04
C ILE A 105 -1.40 0.87 -6.70
N ALA A 106 -1.66 1.95 -7.41
CA ALA A 106 -0.66 2.63 -8.24
C ALA A 106 -0.13 3.93 -7.61
N THR A 107 -0.91 4.58 -6.75
CA THR A 107 -0.48 5.84 -6.11
C THR A 107 -0.56 5.74 -4.60
N GLY A 108 0.26 6.53 -3.93
CA GLY A 108 0.33 6.55 -2.48
C GLY A 108 1.03 7.79 -1.97
N SER A 109 1.33 7.81 -0.68
CA SER A 109 2.02 8.93 -0.04
C SER A 109 3.42 9.12 -0.60
N ALA A 110 3.81 10.38 -0.84
CA ALA A 110 5.17 10.72 -1.21
C ALA A 110 6.13 10.71 0.01
N ASP A 111 5.58 10.77 1.22
CA ASP A 111 6.37 11.00 2.44
C ASP A 111 6.37 9.82 3.40
N VAL A 112 5.34 8.96 3.37
CA VAL A 112 5.17 7.88 4.33
C VAL A 112 5.34 6.55 3.61
N PHE A 113 6.28 5.75 4.09
CA PHE A 113 6.61 4.46 3.51
C PHE A 113 6.36 3.36 4.54
N ILE A 114 5.81 2.25 4.08
CA ILE A 114 5.41 1.13 4.92
C ILE A 114 6.28 -0.07 4.57
N GLY A 115 6.76 -0.75 5.59
CA GLY A 115 7.56 -1.96 5.44
C GLY A 115 6.75 -3.18 5.00
N PRO A 116 7.42 -4.31 4.85
CA PRO A 116 6.83 -5.52 4.31
C PRO A 116 5.68 -6.08 5.14
#